data_ec259a7764b3d56b5e4ef204841cb3c6
#
_entry.id   ec259a7764b3d56b5e4ef204841cb3c6
#
_cell.length_a   1.000
_cell.length_b   1.000
_cell.length_c   1.000
_cell.angle_alpha   90.00
_cell.angle_beta   90.00
_cell.angle_gamma   90.00
#
_symmetry.space_group_name_H-M   'P 1'
#
loop_
_entity.id
_entity.type
_entity.pdbx_description
1 polymer ?
#
loop_
_entity_poly.entity_id
_entity_poly.type
_entity_poly.pdbx_seq_one_letter_code
_entity_poly.pdbx_strand_id
1 'polypeptide(L)'
;PYRRQRQMCIRDSAGSDIFRDLVHQKKYRMFFMGASQTILNGLRSNLSQIDKRIDNMTFYELPFCDVEDFDYQNIAQMIEKDKAEIIWIALGAPKQEIFMNRLQPHLRKGVMIAVGAVFKFYSGCSVRRAPGWIVRLHGEFVYRIFSEPKKQIQRCALILYTLPSLLYNEWKRKHKKESSTKISTWLVL
;
A
#
# COMPACT_ATOMS: atom_id res chain seq x y z
N PRO A 1 10.18 1.68 23.14
CA PRO A 1 10.20 1.71 21.68
C PRO A 1 8.81 1.53 21.07
N TYR A 2 7.99 0.61 21.58
CA TYR A 2 6.63 0.31 21.05
C TYR A 2 5.64 1.47 21.17
N ARG A 3 5.79 2.37 22.13
CA ARG A 3 4.88 3.50 22.33
C ARG A 3 5.07 4.61 21.28
N ARG A 4 6.30 4.79 20.77
CA ARG A 4 6.59 5.76 19.69
C ARG A 4 6.02 5.30 18.33
N GLN A 5 6.09 4.02 18.02
CA GLN A 5 5.50 3.48 16.80
C GLN A 5 3.97 3.62 16.78
N ARG A 6 3.28 3.41 17.92
CA ARG A 6 1.83 3.64 18.01
C ARG A 6 1.43 5.10 17.76
N GLN A 7 2.23 6.06 18.21
CA GLN A 7 1.94 7.49 17.97
C GLN A 7 2.21 7.91 16.51
N MET A 8 3.13 7.27 15.80
CA MET A 8 3.33 7.53 14.37
C MET A 8 2.20 6.95 13.50
N CYS A 9 1.55 5.86 13.93
CA CYS A 9 0.38 5.29 13.23
C CYS A 9 -0.93 6.08 13.47
N ILE A 10 -0.98 6.97 14.45
CA ILE A 10 -2.17 7.78 14.79
C ILE A 10 -2.25 9.08 13.95
N ARG A 11 -1.17 9.54 13.33
CA ARG A 11 -1.26 10.54 12.27
C ARG A 11 -1.65 9.80 10.99
N ASP A 12 -2.91 9.87 10.71
CA ASP A 12 -3.60 9.30 9.53
C ASP A 12 -3.08 9.96 8.24
N SER A 13 -1.82 9.66 7.88
CA SER A 13 -1.31 9.99 6.57
C SER A 13 -1.74 8.88 5.62
N ALA A 14 -2.89 9.08 4.97
CA ALA A 14 -3.30 8.19 3.89
C ALA A 14 -2.18 8.12 2.86
N GLY A 15 -1.92 6.94 2.29
CA GLY A 15 -0.88 6.77 1.25
C GLY A 15 -0.96 7.80 0.12
N SER A 16 -2.15 8.37 -0.13
CA SER A 16 -2.39 9.49 -1.05
C SER A 16 -1.76 10.79 -0.61
N ASP A 17 -1.64 11.05 0.69
CA ASP A 17 -1.05 12.30 1.19
C ASP A 17 0.48 12.22 1.11
N ILE A 18 1.06 11.06 1.47
CA ILE A 18 2.49 10.79 1.29
C ILE A 18 2.87 10.91 -0.19
N PHE A 19 2.06 10.33 -1.08
CA PHE A 19 2.28 10.41 -2.52
C PHE A 19 2.29 11.86 -3.00
N ARG A 20 1.27 12.63 -2.64
CA ARG A 20 1.16 14.05 -2.98
C ARG A 20 2.38 14.84 -2.48
N ASP A 21 2.70 14.69 -1.21
CA ASP A 21 3.74 15.48 -0.55
C ASP A 21 5.12 15.20 -1.16
N LEU A 22 5.43 13.94 -1.48
CA LEU A 22 6.69 13.57 -2.14
C LEU A 22 6.76 14.06 -3.59
N VAL A 23 5.66 14.03 -4.34
CA VAL A 23 5.60 14.61 -5.69
C VAL A 23 5.79 16.13 -5.65
N HIS A 24 5.16 16.83 -4.69
CA HIS A 24 5.30 18.28 -4.56
C HIS A 24 6.69 18.73 -4.08
N GLN A 25 7.45 17.88 -3.41
CA GLN A 25 8.84 18.18 -3.03
C GLN A 25 9.77 18.36 -4.24
N LYS A 26 9.43 17.79 -5.40
CA LYS A 26 10.19 17.91 -6.65
C LYS A 26 11.69 17.57 -6.48
N LYS A 27 12.00 16.64 -5.59
CA LYS A 27 13.37 16.33 -5.20
C LYS A 27 13.83 14.97 -5.75
N TYR A 28 12.98 13.96 -5.63
CA TYR A 28 13.33 12.56 -5.84
C TYR A 28 13.08 12.12 -7.29
N ARG A 29 13.91 11.21 -7.77
CA ARG A 29 13.64 10.47 -8.99
C ARG A 29 12.71 9.30 -8.67
N MET A 30 11.59 9.23 -9.36
CA MET A 30 10.51 8.30 -9.06
C MET A 30 10.30 7.31 -10.20
N PHE A 31 9.94 6.07 -9.84
CA PHE A 31 9.52 5.02 -10.76
C PHE A 31 8.09 4.62 -10.42
N PHE A 32 7.21 4.60 -11.40
CA PHE A 32 5.79 4.30 -11.23
C PHE A 32 5.48 2.96 -11.89
N MET A 33 4.99 1.97 -11.11
CA MET A 33 4.67 0.65 -11.65
C MET A 33 3.36 0.08 -11.14
N GLY A 34 2.79 -0.83 -11.93
CA GLY A 34 1.45 -1.38 -11.72
C GLY A 34 0.38 -0.50 -12.36
N ALA A 35 -0.87 -0.85 -12.23
CA ALA A 35 -1.98 -0.25 -12.97
C ALA A 35 -1.87 -0.42 -14.51
N SER A 36 -2.97 -0.13 -15.23
CA SER A 36 -2.99 -0.21 -16.69
C SER A 36 -2.33 0.99 -17.33
N GLN A 37 -1.91 0.85 -18.58
CA GLN A 37 -1.27 1.93 -19.35
C GLN A 37 -2.15 3.18 -19.42
N THR A 38 -3.47 3.03 -19.51
CA THR A 38 -4.40 4.17 -19.49
C THR A 38 -4.30 4.98 -18.20
N ILE A 39 -4.21 4.30 -17.05
CA ILE A 39 -4.06 4.95 -15.75
C ILE A 39 -2.68 5.59 -15.65
N LEU A 40 -1.63 4.93 -16.10
CA LEU A 40 -0.26 5.46 -16.08
C LEU A 40 -0.12 6.70 -16.97
N ASN A 41 -0.74 6.72 -18.15
CA ASN A 41 -0.73 7.88 -19.05
C ASN A 41 -1.48 9.08 -18.43
N GLY A 42 -2.67 8.84 -17.85
CA GLY A 42 -3.40 9.89 -17.15
C GLY A 42 -2.63 10.40 -15.92
N LEU A 43 -1.97 9.50 -15.18
CA LEU A 43 -1.12 9.86 -14.05
C LEU A 43 0.05 10.74 -14.50
N ARG A 44 0.78 10.35 -15.56
CA ARG A 44 1.88 11.13 -16.14
C ARG A 44 1.41 12.51 -16.51
N SER A 45 0.34 12.63 -17.29
CA SER A 45 -0.20 13.92 -17.75
C SER A 45 -0.55 14.85 -16.59
N ASN A 46 -1.18 14.34 -15.53
CA ASN A 46 -1.57 15.16 -14.39
C ASN A 46 -0.38 15.54 -13.50
N LEU A 47 0.55 14.61 -13.26
CA LEU A 47 1.72 14.88 -12.44
C LEU A 47 2.73 15.79 -13.14
N SER A 48 2.85 15.74 -14.47
CA SER A 48 3.71 16.63 -15.24
C SER A 48 3.29 18.11 -15.16
N GLN A 49 2.02 18.37 -14.85
CA GLN A 49 1.56 19.74 -14.55
C GLN A 49 2.12 20.25 -13.22
N ILE A 50 2.43 19.34 -12.28
CA ILE A 50 3.02 19.70 -10.98
C ILE A 50 4.53 19.79 -11.09
N ASP A 51 5.16 18.82 -11.76
CA ASP A 51 6.62 18.75 -11.94
C ASP A 51 6.96 18.19 -13.33
N LYS A 52 7.49 19.05 -14.21
CA LYS A 52 7.89 18.67 -15.57
C LYS A 52 8.96 17.57 -15.64
N ARG A 53 9.75 17.36 -14.58
CA ARG A 53 10.74 16.27 -14.53
C ARG A 53 10.10 14.90 -14.62
N ILE A 54 8.82 14.78 -14.24
CA ILE A 54 8.04 13.55 -14.29
C ILE A 54 7.91 12.99 -15.71
N ASP A 55 7.96 13.85 -16.73
CA ASP A 55 7.94 13.43 -18.14
C ASP A 55 9.12 12.51 -18.49
N ASN A 56 10.26 12.69 -17.80
CA ASN A 56 11.48 11.90 -17.96
C ASN A 56 11.59 10.75 -16.95
N MET A 57 10.54 10.47 -16.17
CA MET A 57 10.50 9.35 -15.23
C MET A 57 9.81 8.14 -15.86
N THR A 58 10.10 6.96 -15.35
CA THR A 58 9.59 5.71 -15.91
C THR A 58 8.22 5.35 -15.34
N PHE A 59 7.29 5.06 -16.25
CA PHE A 59 5.96 4.53 -15.97
C PHE A 59 5.86 3.14 -16.61
N TYR A 60 5.77 2.12 -15.79
CA TYR A 60 5.83 0.74 -16.24
C TYR A 60 4.54 -0.02 -15.91
N GLU A 61 3.85 -0.49 -16.93
CA GLU A 61 2.72 -1.39 -16.77
C GLU A 61 3.24 -2.79 -16.46
N LEU A 62 2.86 -3.33 -15.31
CA LEU A 62 3.18 -4.71 -14.96
C LEU A 62 2.24 -5.66 -15.70
N PRO A 63 2.73 -6.80 -16.22
CA PRO A 63 1.89 -7.78 -16.87
C PRO A 63 0.82 -8.32 -15.91
N PHE A 64 -0.32 -8.71 -16.47
CA PHE A 64 -1.39 -9.34 -15.70
C PHE A 64 -1.10 -10.84 -15.52
N CYS A 65 -0.30 -11.15 -14.52
CA CYS A 65 0.12 -12.51 -14.17
C CYS A 65 0.07 -12.71 -12.65
N ASP A 66 0.32 -13.93 -12.20
CA ASP A 66 0.45 -14.21 -10.78
C ASP A 66 1.76 -13.64 -10.22
N VAL A 67 1.86 -13.56 -8.87
CA VAL A 67 3.03 -12.95 -8.23
C VAL A 67 4.29 -13.79 -8.46
N GLU A 68 4.12 -15.08 -8.68
CA GLU A 68 5.20 -16.03 -8.99
C GLU A 68 5.85 -15.79 -10.35
N ASP A 69 5.08 -15.29 -11.32
CA ASP A 69 5.46 -15.25 -12.74
C ASP A 69 6.14 -13.94 -13.17
N PHE A 70 6.34 -13.00 -12.24
CA PHE A 70 7.04 -11.76 -12.55
C PHE A 70 8.55 -12.00 -12.72
N ASP A 71 9.13 -11.40 -13.76
CA ASP A 71 10.58 -11.32 -13.92
C ASP A 71 11.18 -10.23 -13.01
N TYR A 72 11.41 -10.60 -11.75
CA TYR A 72 11.93 -9.69 -10.73
C TYR A 72 13.33 -9.15 -11.05
N GLN A 73 14.16 -9.95 -11.73
CA GLN A 73 15.50 -9.54 -12.10
C GLN A 73 15.47 -8.42 -13.15
N ASN A 74 14.66 -8.59 -14.18
CA ASN A 74 14.51 -7.59 -15.24
C ASN A 74 13.87 -6.30 -14.67
N ILE A 75 12.84 -6.43 -13.82
CA ILE A 75 12.22 -5.27 -13.16
C ILE A 75 13.25 -4.52 -12.30
N ALA A 76 14.06 -5.22 -11.52
CA ALA A 76 15.11 -4.60 -10.72
C ALA A 76 16.15 -3.88 -11.57
N GLN A 77 16.60 -4.49 -12.68
CA GLN A 77 17.53 -3.87 -13.62
C GLN A 77 16.96 -2.58 -14.24
N MET A 78 15.68 -2.57 -14.60
CA MET A 78 15.02 -1.35 -15.11
C MET A 78 15.01 -0.23 -14.06
N ILE A 79 14.71 -0.55 -12.81
CA ILE A 79 14.69 0.42 -11.70
C ILE A 79 16.11 0.96 -11.45
N GLU A 80 17.12 0.09 -11.43
CA GLU A 80 18.51 0.49 -11.24
C GLU A 80 19.04 1.35 -12.39
N LYS A 81 18.70 1.00 -13.63
CA LYS A 81 19.04 1.80 -14.84
C LYS A 81 18.40 3.19 -14.78
N ASP A 82 17.17 3.28 -14.30
CA ASP A 82 16.48 4.55 -14.10
C ASP A 82 17.03 5.36 -12.91
N LYS A 83 17.80 4.74 -12.03
CA LYS A 83 18.34 5.35 -10.78
C LYS A 83 17.23 5.90 -9.88
N ALA A 84 16.09 5.23 -9.83
CA ALA A 84 14.95 5.65 -9.05
C ALA A 84 15.25 5.58 -7.55
N GLU A 85 14.91 6.66 -6.83
CA GLU A 85 15.02 6.74 -5.37
C GLU A 85 13.73 6.28 -4.69
N ILE A 86 12.59 6.53 -5.33
CA ILE A 86 11.26 6.13 -4.86
C ILE A 86 10.57 5.29 -5.93
N ILE A 87 10.08 4.13 -5.53
CA ILE A 87 9.40 3.18 -6.40
C ILE A 87 7.95 3.04 -5.91
N TRP A 88 7.02 3.58 -6.70
CA TRP A 88 5.60 3.53 -6.41
C TRP A 88 4.97 2.27 -7.01
N ILE A 89 4.29 1.47 -6.18
CA ILE A 89 3.71 0.18 -6.57
C ILE A 89 2.19 0.20 -6.37
N ALA A 90 1.44 -0.02 -7.45
CA ALA A 90 -0.02 0.02 -7.47
C ALA A 90 -0.66 -1.27 -8.00
N LEU A 91 -0.44 -2.39 -7.32
CA LEU A 91 -1.04 -3.69 -7.65
C LEU A 91 -2.29 -4.01 -6.81
N GLY A 92 -2.46 -3.33 -5.67
CA GLY A 92 -3.49 -3.62 -4.67
C GLY A 92 -3.09 -4.73 -3.70
N ALA A 93 -3.65 -4.66 -2.47
CA ALA A 93 -3.40 -5.65 -1.41
C ALA A 93 -4.16 -6.97 -1.70
N PRO A 94 -3.60 -8.16 -1.37
CA PRO A 94 -2.27 -8.39 -0.79
C PRO A 94 -1.15 -8.57 -1.83
N LYS A 95 -1.47 -8.46 -3.13
CA LYS A 95 -0.53 -8.75 -4.23
C LYS A 95 0.70 -7.83 -4.20
N GLN A 96 0.51 -6.54 -3.89
CA GLN A 96 1.60 -5.57 -3.85
C GLN A 96 2.61 -5.87 -2.74
N GLU A 97 2.17 -6.32 -1.57
CA GLU A 97 3.04 -6.64 -0.44
C GLU A 97 3.91 -7.86 -0.74
N ILE A 98 3.33 -8.89 -1.34
CA ILE A 98 4.05 -10.09 -1.76
C ILE A 98 5.05 -9.73 -2.87
N PHE A 99 4.63 -8.93 -3.84
CA PHE A 99 5.49 -8.44 -4.93
C PHE A 99 6.70 -7.68 -4.40
N MET A 100 6.49 -6.74 -3.47
CA MET A 100 7.57 -5.96 -2.84
C MET A 100 8.56 -6.86 -2.11
N ASN A 101 8.07 -7.84 -1.34
CA ASN A 101 8.92 -8.78 -0.61
C ASN A 101 9.80 -9.60 -1.56
N ARG A 102 9.29 -9.99 -2.73
CA ARG A 102 10.05 -10.74 -3.74
C ARG A 102 11.00 -9.86 -4.55
N LEU A 103 10.64 -8.61 -4.80
CA LEU A 103 11.49 -7.67 -5.53
C LEU A 103 12.66 -7.17 -4.67
N GLN A 104 12.47 -7.04 -3.36
CA GLN A 104 13.46 -6.47 -2.44
C GLN A 104 14.86 -7.10 -2.53
N PRO A 105 15.04 -8.44 -2.61
CA PRO A 105 16.39 -9.05 -2.70
C PRO A 105 17.15 -8.69 -3.99
N HIS A 106 16.45 -8.25 -5.03
CA HIS A 106 17.04 -7.89 -6.33
C HIS A 106 17.39 -6.42 -6.44
N LEU A 107 16.93 -5.57 -5.49
CA LEU A 107 17.16 -4.13 -5.47
C LEU A 107 18.31 -3.77 -4.53
N ARG A 108 19.25 -2.96 -5.03
CA ARG A 108 20.37 -2.44 -4.22
C ARG A 108 20.04 -1.13 -3.53
N LYS A 109 19.20 -0.30 -4.16
CA LYS A 109 18.84 1.05 -3.70
C LYS A 109 17.39 1.36 -4.03
N GLY A 110 16.83 2.35 -3.33
CA GLY A 110 15.49 2.84 -3.54
C GLY A 110 14.51 2.40 -2.44
N VAL A 111 13.47 3.20 -2.26
CA VAL A 111 12.40 2.93 -1.30
C VAL A 111 11.15 2.53 -2.06
N MET A 112 10.65 1.33 -1.83
CA MET A 112 9.38 0.87 -2.39
C MET A 112 8.22 1.31 -1.51
N ILE A 113 7.19 1.89 -2.13
CA ILE A 113 5.98 2.35 -1.44
C ILE A 113 4.75 1.79 -2.16
N ALA A 114 3.98 0.98 -1.44
CA ALA A 114 2.71 0.45 -1.92
C ALA A 114 1.61 1.49 -1.78
N VAL A 115 0.98 1.87 -2.88
CA VAL A 115 -0.04 2.93 -2.90
C VAL A 115 -1.42 2.46 -3.37
N GLY A 116 -1.53 1.25 -3.89
CA GLY A 116 -2.80 0.65 -4.30
C GLY A 116 -3.61 1.54 -5.25
N ALA A 117 -4.75 2.06 -4.78
CA ALA A 117 -5.67 2.84 -5.60
C ALA A 117 -5.24 4.30 -5.87
N VAL A 118 -4.15 4.78 -5.32
CA VAL A 118 -3.72 6.20 -5.44
C VAL A 118 -3.53 6.62 -6.90
N PHE A 119 -2.95 5.75 -7.73
CA PHE A 119 -2.78 6.06 -9.16
C PHE A 119 -4.11 6.34 -9.86
N LYS A 120 -5.19 5.65 -9.51
CA LYS A 120 -6.52 5.90 -10.05
C LYS A 120 -7.05 7.29 -9.67
N PHE A 121 -6.76 7.75 -8.44
CA PHE A 121 -7.21 9.07 -7.99
C PHE A 121 -6.49 10.21 -8.71
N TYR A 122 -5.20 10.04 -8.97
CA TYR A 122 -4.37 11.06 -9.63
C TYR A 122 -4.36 10.97 -11.16
N SER A 123 -4.80 9.85 -11.74
CA SER A 123 -4.92 9.70 -13.20
C SER A 123 -6.15 10.39 -13.79
N GLY A 124 -7.10 10.83 -12.96
CA GLY A 124 -8.38 11.35 -13.44
C GLY A 124 -9.32 10.27 -14.00
N CYS A 125 -8.90 9.00 -14.01
CA CYS A 125 -9.69 7.89 -14.51
C CYS A 125 -10.68 7.39 -13.45
N SER A 126 -11.92 7.80 -13.53
CA SER A 126 -13.16 7.19 -13.00
C SER A 126 -13.36 6.98 -11.49
N VAL A 127 -12.42 7.16 -10.60
CA VAL A 127 -12.68 7.03 -9.15
C VAL A 127 -12.37 8.34 -8.45
N ARG A 128 -13.40 9.13 -8.17
CA ARG A 128 -13.24 10.34 -7.34
C ARG A 128 -12.94 9.92 -5.89
N ARG A 129 -11.94 10.53 -5.29
CA ARG A 129 -11.72 10.46 -3.84
C ARG A 129 -12.97 10.96 -3.12
N ALA A 130 -13.28 10.37 -1.97
CA ALA A 130 -14.35 10.89 -1.13
C ALA A 130 -14.16 12.39 -0.86
N PRO A 131 -15.23 13.21 -0.91
CA PRO A 131 -15.17 14.62 -0.58
C PRO A 131 -14.52 14.85 0.79
N GLY A 132 -13.77 15.95 0.95
CA GLY A 132 -12.97 16.22 2.14
C GLY A 132 -13.78 16.24 3.46
N TRP A 133 -15.07 16.58 3.41
CA TRP A 133 -15.96 16.54 4.57
C TRP A 133 -16.28 15.10 5.00
N ILE A 134 -16.42 14.16 4.06
CA ILE A 134 -16.61 12.72 4.36
C ILE A 134 -15.33 12.13 4.99
N VAL A 135 -14.15 12.54 4.48
CA VAL A 135 -12.86 12.13 5.05
C VAL A 135 -12.71 12.63 6.49
N ARG A 136 -13.11 13.90 6.78
CA ARG A 136 -13.08 14.47 8.13
C ARG A 136 -14.02 13.74 9.10
N LEU A 137 -15.14 13.23 8.62
CA LEU A 137 -16.09 12.44 9.40
C LEU A 137 -15.72 10.95 9.50
N HIS A 138 -14.52 10.55 9.03
CA HIS A 138 -14.10 9.15 8.96
C HIS A 138 -15.04 8.26 8.14
N GLY A 139 -15.88 8.88 7.28
CA GLY A 139 -16.90 8.22 6.44
C GLY A 139 -16.37 7.63 5.14
N GLU A 140 -15.04 7.62 4.91
CA GLU A 140 -14.44 7.11 3.65
C GLU A 140 -14.83 5.65 3.38
N PHE A 141 -14.93 4.83 4.42
CA PHE A 141 -15.36 3.44 4.31
C PHE A 141 -16.81 3.33 3.78
N VAL A 142 -17.72 4.16 4.31
CA VAL A 142 -19.12 4.19 3.88
C VAL A 142 -19.21 4.67 2.43
N TYR A 143 -18.48 5.70 2.07
CA TYR A 143 -18.41 6.19 0.69
C TYR A 143 -17.91 5.11 -0.29
N ARG A 144 -16.91 4.31 0.10
CA ARG A 144 -16.40 3.19 -0.71
C ARG A 144 -17.41 2.06 -0.86
N ILE A 145 -18.27 1.80 0.13
CA ILE A 145 -19.35 0.82 0.02
C ILE A 145 -20.30 1.21 -1.11
N PHE A 146 -20.66 2.49 -1.21
CA PHE A 146 -21.55 2.97 -2.26
C PHE A 146 -20.85 3.06 -3.63
N SER A 147 -19.54 3.37 -3.66
CA SER A 147 -18.78 3.53 -4.91
C SER A 147 -18.38 2.19 -5.54
N GLU A 148 -18.06 1.16 -4.74
CA GLU A 148 -17.63 -0.17 -5.22
C GLU A 148 -18.28 -1.30 -4.38
N PRO A 149 -19.63 -1.47 -4.44
CA PRO A 149 -20.35 -2.36 -3.52
C PRO A 149 -19.89 -3.82 -3.61
N LYS A 150 -19.69 -4.36 -4.82
CA LYS A 150 -19.29 -5.77 -5.01
C LYS A 150 -17.96 -6.11 -4.29
N LYS A 151 -16.95 -5.26 -4.43
CA LYS A 151 -15.64 -5.49 -3.80
C LYS A 151 -15.70 -5.36 -2.29
N GLN A 152 -16.49 -4.41 -1.78
CA GLN A 152 -16.61 -4.19 -0.34
C GLN A 152 -17.41 -5.30 0.33
N ILE A 153 -18.48 -5.79 -0.29
CA ILE A 153 -19.26 -6.94 0.22
C ILE A 153 -18.36 -8.17 0.33
N GLN A 154 -17.53 -8.46 -0.70
CA GLN A 154 -16.59 -9.58 -0.64
C GLN A 154 -15.57 -9.43 0.50
N ARG A 155 -15.04 -8.22 0.72
CA ARG A 155 -14.10 -7.95 1.84
C ARG A 155 -14.79 -8.09 3.19
N CYS A 156 -15.98 -7.54 3.35
CA CYS A 156 -16.76 -7.66 4.59
C CYS A 156 -17.10 -9.13 4.87
N ALA A 157 -17.53 -9.89 3.87
CA ALA A 157 -17.79 -11.32 4.01
C ALA A 157 -16.56 -12.10 4.47
N LEU A 158 -15.39 -11.81 3.86
CA LEU A 158 -14.13 -12.43 4.26
C LEU A 158 -13.75 -12.10 5.70
N ILE A 159 -13.89 -10.83 6.10
CA ILE A 159 -13.62 -10.39 7.47
C ILE A 159 -14.57 -11.08 8.46
N LEU A 160 -15.86 -11.11 8.18
CA LEU A 160 -16.84 -11.76 9.03
C LEU A 160 -16.58 -13.27 9.18
N TYR A 161 -16.08 -13.92 8.13
CA TYR A 161 -15.72 -15.33 8.15
C TYR A 161 -14.42 -15.59 8.94
N THR A 162 -13.41 -14.74 8.79
CA THR A 162 -12.08 -14.94 9.41
C THR A 162 -11.99 -14.40 10.83
N LEU A 163 -12.74 -13.34 11.17
CA LEU A 163 -12.69 -12.66 12.46
C LEU A 163 -12.94 -13.58 13.66
N PRO A 164 -13.97 -14.45 13.67
CA PRO A 164 -14.21 -15.35 14.81
C PRO A 164 -13.01 -16.28 15.08
N SER A 165 -12.41 -16.84 14.03
CA SER A 165 -11.23 -17.69 14.14
C SER A 165 -10.02 -16.96 14.71
N LEU A 166 -9.78 -15.73 14.25
CA LEU A 166 -8.69 -14.89 14.75
C LEU A 166 -8.90 -14.51 16.22
N LEU A 167 -10.10 -14.09 16.58
CA LEU A 167 -10.45 -13.76 17.98
C LEU A 167 -10.29 -14.96 18.90
N TYR A 168 -10.74 -16.13 18.48
CA TYR A 168 -10.58 -17.37 19.24
C TYR A 168 -9.09 -17.72 19.43
N ASN A 169 -8.28 -17.60 18.39
CA ASN A 169 -6.85 -17.86 18.48
C ASN A 169 -6.11 -16.86 19.39
N GLU A 170 -6.47 -15.59 19.34
CA GLU A 170 -5.90 -14.57 20.22
C GLU A 170 -6.34 -14.76 21.67
N TRP A 171 -7.59 -15.12 21.91
CA TRP A 171 -8.09 -15.46 23.24
C TRP A 171 -7.34 -16.67 23.82
N LYS A 172 -7.16 -17.73 23.03
CA LYS A 172 -6.40 -18.93 23.42
C LYS A 172 -4.93 -18.61 23.72
N ARG A 173 -4.29 -17.72 22.93
CA ARG A 173 -2.93 -17.25 23.18
C ARG A 173 -2.80 -16.50 24.51
N LYS A 174 -3.74 -15.60 24.80
CA LYS A 174 -3.74 -14.86 26.07
C LYS A 174 -3.80 -15.82 27.26
N HIS A 175 -4.74 -16.75 27.26
CA HIS A 175 -4.88 -17.70 28.36
C HIS A 175 -3.66 -18.63 28.52
N LYS A 176 -3.00 -19.01 27.40
CA LYS A 176 -1.77 -19.81 27.48
C LYS A 176 -0.60 -19.01 28.07
N LYS A 177 -0.52 -17.69 27.80
CA LYS A 177 0.51 -16.82 28.38
C LYS A 177 0.30 -16.59 29.87
N GLU A 178 -0.93 -16.38 30.31
CA GLU A 178 -1.26 -16.22 31.73
C GLU A 178 -0.99 -17.49 32.55
N SER A 179 -1.29 -18.69 32.04
CA SER A 179 -0.98 -19.94 32.68
C SER A 179 0.54 -20.21 32.79
N SER A 180 1.32 -19.82 31.76
CA SER A 180 2.78 -19.95 31.80
C SER A 180 3.43 -18.99 32.80
N THR A 181 2.90 -17.79 32.96
CA THR A 181 3.41 -16.80 33.92
C THR A 181 3.08 -17.20 35.36
N LYS A 182 1.92 -17.82 35.61
CA LYS A 182 1.56 -18.33 36.92
C LYS A 182 2.45 -19.50 37.39
N ILE A 183 2.85 -20.38 36.46
CA ILE A 183 3.73 -21.51 36.76
C ILE A 183 5.14 -21.04 37.13
N SER A 184 5.67 -19.97 36.49
CA SER A 184 6.99 -19.44 36.82
C SER A 184 7.05 -18.72 38.18
N THR A 185 5.91 -18.24 38.70
CA THR A 185 5.85 -17.56 40.00
C THR A 185 5.82 -18.54 41.16
N TRP A 186 5.42 -19.80 40.95
CA TRP A 186 5.41 -20.85 41.98
C TRP A 186 6.73 -21.61 42.10
N LEU A 187 7.68 -21.42 41.18
CA LEU A 187 8.99 -22.09 41.16
C LEU A 187 10.10 -21.25 41.84
N VAL A 188 9.77 -20.07 42.39
CA VAL A 188 10.72 -19.16 43.06
C VAL A 188 10.40 -18.97 44.57
N LEU A 189 9.57 -19.84 45.15
CA LEU A 189 9.40 -20.00 46.59
C LEU A 189 9.85 -21.39 46.99
#